data_da7fdc42b6256c0e2d832b54e6ab5926
#
_entry.id   da7fdc42b6256c0e2d832b54e6ab5926
#
_cell.length_a   1.000
_cell.length_b   1.000
_cell.length_c   1.000
_cell.angle_alpha   90.00
_cell.angle_beta   90.00
_cell.angle_gamma   90.00
#
_symmetry.space_group_name_H-M   'P 1'
#
loop_
_entity.id
_entity.type
_entity.pdbx_description
1 polymer ?
#
loop_
_entity_poly.entity_id
_entity_poly.type
_entity_poly.pdbx_seq_one_letter_code
_entity_poly.pdbx_strand_id
1 'polypeptide(L)'
;MRRPLLLVTVLATLVSGCFRSFNVRSYTTTAALYTVGMEKYRNGKWGDAASAFERLTLDLPTRDTLLPLAHWYLAKARLKREEPLLAAQSFIRLSETAPEDTLADDALLASGRAYSGMWHRASLDPQYGLLAQTQFRLLQGVYPNSPLVDSATAELKRLDERFASKDYDTGVHYIRRKAYDSAILYLKDVVKNWPESDRARQAMLRLVEIYRLPALRYTDDAKEVCDALRGAYPTDAEVLRACKSSPGDSTATSTAPAARRP
;
A
#
# COMPACT_ATOMS: atom_id res chain seq x y z
N MET A 1 -33.66 -51.05 28.53
CA MET A 1 -32.57 -50.27 27.92
C MET A 1 -32.96 -49.72 26.54
N ARG A 2 -34.08 -49.00 26.39
CA ARG A 2 -34.59 -48.45 25.10
C ARG A 2 -34.82 -46.93 25.08
N ARG A 3 -34.43 -46.18 26.13
CA ARG A 3 -34.65 -44.74 26.26
C ARG A 3 -33.57 -43.80 25.64
N PRO A 4 -32.27 -44.16 25.44
CA PRO A 4 -31.32 -43.23 24.85
C PRO A 4 -31.47 -43.04 23.33
N LEU A 5 -32.09 -44.02 22.61
CA LEU A 5 -32.22 -43.93 21.15
C LEU A 5 -33.24 -42.88 20.69
N LEU A 6 -34.32 -42.67 21.47
CA LEU A 6 -35.34 -41.67 21.17
C LEU A 6 -34.85 -40.22 21.39
N LEU A 7 -33.95 -39.99 22.37
CA LEU A 7 -33.37 -38.67 22.62
C LEU A 7 -32.41 -38.24 21.52
N VAL A 8 -31.64 -39.16 20.94
CA VAL A 8 -30.72 -38.89 19.84
C VAL A 8 -31.46 -38.57 18.54
N THR A 9 -32.62 -39.24 18.28
CA THR A 9 -33.41 -38.96 17.08
C THR A 9 -34.13 -37.61 17.16
N VAL A 10 -34.59 -37.18 18.33
CA VAL A 10 -35.20 -35.85 18.52
C VAL A 10 -34.19 -34.72 18.41
N LEU A 11 -32.94 -34.94 18.87
CA LEU A 11 -31.89 -33.94 18.74
C LEU A 11 -31.41 -33.80 17.26
N ALA A 12 -31.40 -34.90 16.49
CA ALA A 12 -31.03 -34.88 15.08
C ALA A 12 -32.06 -34.16 14.19
N THR A 13 -33.33 -34.18 14.55
CA THR A 13 -34.38 -33.48 13.79
C THR A 13 -34.41 -31.96 14.05
N LEU A 14 -33.92 -31.50 15.19
CA LEU A 14 -33.86 -30.07 15.51
C LEU A 14 -32.72 -29.33 14.76
N VAL A 15 -31.69 -30.05 14.26
CA VAL A 15 -30.60 -29.49 13.49
C VAL A 15 -30.92 -29.36 11.98
N SER A 16 -31.98 -29.98 11.51
CA SER A 16 -32.47 -29.85 10.11
C SER A 16 -33.30 -28.60 9.88
N GLY A 17 -32.98 -27.50 10.60
CA GLY A 17 -33.49 -26.18 10.33
C GLY A 17 -33.08 -25.79 8.90
N CYS A 18 -34.08 -25.70 8.01
CA CYS A 18 -33.96 -25.35 6.60
C CYS A 18 -32.95 -24.20 6.38
N PHE A 19 -31.72 -24.50 5.98
CA PHE A 19 -30.83 -23.55 5.34
C PHE A 19 -31.48 -23.18 3.98
N ARG A 20 -32.44 -22.26 4.03
CA ARG A 20 -33.02 -21.71 2.81
C ARG A 20 -31.95 -20.87 2.17
N SER A 21 -31.28 -21.42 1.16
CA SER A 21 -30.24 -20.69 0.41
C SER A 21 -30.86 -19.43 -0.19
N PHE A 22 -30.18 -18.30 -0.05
CA PHE A 22 -30.62 -17.06 -0.65
C PHE A 22 -30.64 -17.20 -2.17
N ASN A 23 -31.80 -16.99 -2.78
CA ASN A 23 -31.97 -17.06 -4.23
C ASN A 23 -32.17 -15.67 -4.81
N VAL A 24 -31.14 -15.12 -5.42
CA VAL A 24 -31.15 -13.81 -6.09
C VAL A 24 -32.21 -13.73 -7.20
N ARG A 25 -32.45 -14.86 -7.90
CA ARG A 25 -33.39 -14.91 -9.04
C ARG A 25 -34.86 -14.79 -8.63
N SER A 26 -35.19 -14.91 -7.36
CA SER A 26 -36.56 -14.73 -6.87
C SER A 26 -37.02 -13.28 -6.84
N TYR A 27 -36.10 -12.33 -7.02
CA TYR A 27 -36.37 -10.89 -7.05
C TYR A 27 -36.42 -10.39 -8.50
N THR A 28 -37.60 -9.92 -8.91
CA THR A 28 -37.88 -9.53 -10.32
C THR A 28 -37.58 -8.06 -10.59
N THR A 29 -37.42 -7.23 -9.56
CA THR A 29 -37.14 -5.80 -9.71
C THR A 29 -35.83 -5.44 -9.03
N THR A 30 -35.08 -4.51 -9.64
CA THR A 30 -33.83 -3.99 -9.10
C THR A 30 -34.02 -3.31 -7.74
N ALA A 31 -35.13 -2.58 -7.54
CA ALA A 31 -35.47 -1.95 -6.26
C ALA A 31 -35.69 -2.96 -5.14
N ALA A 32 -36.43 -4.06 -5.39
CA ALA A 32 -36.62 -5.14 -4.41
C ALA A 32 -35.29 -5.84 -4.10
N LEU A 33 -34.47 -6.09 -5.11
CA LEU A 33 -33.16 -6.72 -4.95
C LEU A 33 -32.20 -5.83 -4.15
N TYR A 34 -32.21 -4.51 -4.39
CA TYR A 34 -31.43 -3.56 -3.60
C TYR A 34 -31.86 -3.55 -2.13
N THR A 35 -33.16 -3.49 -1.88
CA THR A 35 -33.71 -3.47 -0.51
C THR A 35 -33.29 -4.73 0.26
N VAL A 36 -33.39 -5.90 -0.36
CA VAL A 36 -33.00 -7.15 0.30
C VAL A 36 -31.49 -7.26 0.43
N GLY A 37 -30.72 -6.79 -0.55
CA GLY A 37 -29.26 -6.70 -0.45
C GLY A 37 -28.82 -5.88 0.77
N MET A 38 -29.45 -4.73 1.00
CA MET A 38 -29.21 -3.87 2.15
C MET A 38 -29.63 -4.55 3.47
N GLU A 39 -30.77 -5.26 3.48
CA GLU A 39 -31.20 -6.06 4.65
C GLU A 39 -30.15 -7.13 4.99
N LYS A 40 -29.69 -7.90 4.00
CA LYS A 40 -28.66 -8.93 4.18
C LYS A 40 -27.35 -8.32 4.68
N TYR A 41 -26.94 -7.18 4.12
CA TYR A 41 -25.76 -6.45 4.54
C TYR A 41 -25.85 -6.03 6.03
N ARG A 42 -26.96 -5.41 6.45
CA ARG A 42 -27.18 -4.99 7.84
C ARG A 42 -27.20 -6.16 8.82
N ASN A 43 -27.72 -7.32 8.38
CA ASN A 43 -27.81 -8.54 9.18
C ASN A 43 -26.50 -9.37 9.18
N GLY A 44 -25.39 -8.86 8.61
CA GLY A 44 -24.11 -9.56 8.58
C GLY A 44 -24.04 -10.76 7.61
N LYS A 45 -25.06 -10.94 6.76
CA LYS A 45 -25.11 -11.99 5.73
C LYS A 45 -24.35 -11.54 4.49
N TRP A 46 -23.03 -11.37 4.66
CA TRP A 46 -22.17 -10.73 3.65
C TRP A 46 -22.16 -11.45 2.30
N GLY A 47 -22.26 -12.79 2.30
CA GLY A 47 -22.33 -13.59 1.07
C GLY A 47 -23.60 -13.33 0.28
N ASP A 48 -24.77 -13.34 0.96
CA ASP A 48 -26.07 -13.05 0.36
C ASP A 48 -26.12 -11.60 -0.17
N ALA A 49 -25.60 -10.66 0.63
CA ALA A 49 -25.51 -9.25 0.25
C ALA A 49 -24.65 -9.06 -0.99
N ALA A 50 -23.45 -9.66 -1.01
CA ALA A 50 -22.57 -9.61 -2.18
C ALA A 50 -23.25 -10.16 -3.42
N SER A 51 -23.94 -11.31 -3.34
CA SER A 51 -24.67 -11.89 -4.46
C SER A 51 -25.80 -10.97 -4.97
N ALA A 52 -26.50 -10.30 -4.07
CA ALA A 52 -27.55 -9.34 -4.45
C ALA A 52 -26.97 -8.12 -5.17
N PHE A 53 -25.94 -7.51 -4.61
CA PHE A 53 -25.31 -6.33 -5.21
C PHE A 53 -24.56 -6.68 -6.51
N GLU A 54 -23.91 -7.84 -6.59
CA GLU A 54 -23.27 -8.30 -7.83
C GLU A 54 -24.29 -8.45 -8.97
N ARG A 55 -25.45 -9.04 -8.68
CA ARG A 55 -26.54 -9.11 -9.64
C ARG A 55 -27.01 -7.72 -10.07
N LEU A 56 -27.14 -6.78 -9.14
CA LEU A 56 -27.51 -5.40 -9.46
C LEU A 56 -26.49 -4.72 -10.37
N THR A 57 -25.19 -4.94 -10.16
CA THR A 57 -24.15 -4.36 -11.03
C THR A 57 -24.19 -4.90 -12.47
N LEU A 58 -24.83 -6.05 -12.69
CA LEU A 58 -25.02 -6.64 -14.02
C LEU A 58 -26.33 -6.21 -14.67
N ASP A 59 -27.40 -5.97 -13.88
CA ASP A 59 -28.73 -5.69 -14.39
C ASP A 59 -29.01 -4.19 -14.56
N LEU A 60 -28.31 -3.33 -13.81
CA LEU A 60 -28.54 -1.90 -13.85
C LEU A 60 -27.85 -1.25 -15.07
N PRO A 61 -28.53 -0.32 -15.76
CA PRO A 61 -27.90 0.51 -16.79
C PRO A 61 -26.77 1.37 -16.21
N THR A 62 -25.79 1.72 -17.03
CA THR A 62 -24.62 2.53 -16.61
C THR A 62 -24.97 3.92 -16.05
N ARG A 63 -26.14 4.46 -16.39
CA ARG A 63 -26.60 5.77 -15.87
C ARG A 63 -27.62 5.65 -14.74
N ASP A 64 -27.83 4.45 -14.20
CA ASP A 64 -28.75 4.27 -13.08
C ASP A 64 -28.11 4.78 -11.78
N THR A 65 -28.86 5.55 -11.02
CA THR A 65 -28.40 6.15 -9.76
C THR A 65 -28.13 5.12 -8.66
N LEU A 66 -28.65 3.89 -8.78
CA LEU A 66 -28.35 2.80 -7.87
C LEU A 66 -27.06 2.06 -8.21
N LEU A 67 -26.52 2.21 -9.42
CA LEU A 67 -25.34 1.47 -9.84
C LEU A 67 -24.08 1.81 -8.99
N PRO A 68 -23.74 3.08 -8.70
CA PRO A 68 -22.65 3.40 -7.79
C PRO A 68 -22.84 2.79 -6.40
N LEU A 69 -24.03 2.87 -5.85
CA LEU A 69 -24.38 2.27 -4.55
C LEU A 69 -24.25 0.75 -4.57
N ALA A 70 -24.64 0.10 -5.66
CA ALA A 70 -24.48 -1.35 -5.81
C ALA A 70 -23.02 -1.76 -5.81
N HIS A 71 -22.16 -1.07 -6.56
CA HIS A 71 -20.70 -1.30 -6.54
C HIS A 71 -20.10 -1.04 -5.15
N TRP A 72 -20.50 0.04 -4.49
CA TRP A 72 -20.05 0.40 -3.16
C TRP A 72 -20.36 -0.68 -2.12
N TYR A 73 -21.63 -1.11 -2.04
CA TYR A 73 -22.03 -2.12 -1.06
C TYR A 73 -21.53 -3.52 -1.42
N LEU A 74 -21.36 -3.84 -2.72
CA LEU A 74 -20.68 -5.04 -3.16
C LEU A 74 -19.23 -5.09 -2.63
N ALA A 75 -18.50 -4.01 -2.83
CA ALA A 75 -17.12 -3.90 -2.36
C ALA A 75 -17.03 -4.03 -0.83
N LYS A 76 -17.92 -3.33 -0.11
CA LYS A 76 -17.97 -3.42 1.36
C LYS A 76 -18.34 -4.83 1.86
N ALA A 77 -19.26 -5.52 1.19
CA ALA A 77 -19.61 -6.90 1.52
C ALA A 77 -18.42 -7.84 1.28
N ARG A 78 -17.70 -7.67 0.17
CA ARG A 78 -16.48 -8.43 -0.16
C ARG A 78 -15.36 -8.20 0.87
N LEU A 79 -15.16 -6.98 1.35
CA LEU A 79 -14.21 -6.72 2.45
C LEU A 79 -14.57 -7.49 3.72
N LYS A 80 -15.88 -7.55 4.06
CA LYS A 80 -16.34 -8.32 5.23
C LYS A 80 -16.20 -9.83 5.06
N ARG A 81 -16.05 -10.31 3.84
CA ARG A 81 -15.76 -11.72 3.49
C ARG A 81 -14.29 -12.01 3.37
N GLU A 82 -13.43 -11.04 3.69
CA GLU A 82 -11.96 -11.16 3.53
C GLU A 82 -11.54 -11.39 2.07
N GLU A 83 -12.26 -10.75 1.13
CA GLU A 83 -11.99 -10.78 -0.31
C GLU A 83 -11.48 -9.39 -0.79
N PRO A 84 -10.32 -8.90 -0.30
CA PRO A 84 -9.88 -7.53 -0.54
C PRO A 84 -9.58 -7.23 -2.02
N LEU A 85 -9.12 -8.22 -2.79
CA LEU A 85 -8.86 -8.05 -4.21
C LEU A 85 -10.14 -7.75 -4.98
N LEU A 86 -11.19 -8.55 -4.77
CA LEU A 86 -12.49 -8.36 -5.41
C LEU A 86 -13.17 -7.07 -4.94
N ALA A 87 -12.96 -6.71 -3.68
CA ALA A 87 -13.45 -5.45 -3.13
C ALA A 87 -12.79 -4.24 -3.81
N ALA A 88 -11.47 -4.24 -3.95
CA ALA A 88 -10.74 -3.18 -4.64
C ALA A 88 -11.24 -3.01 -6.09
N GLN A 89 -11.44 -4.11 -6.81
CA GLN A 89 -11.99 -4.08 -8.16
C GLN A 89 -13.40 -3.49 -8.22
N SER A 90 -14.25 -3.78 -7.22
CA SER A 90 -15.61 -3.23 -7.17
C SER A 90 -15.61 -1.72 -6.90
N PHE A 91 -14.71 -1.24 -6.03
CA PHE A 91 -14.51 0.18 -5.79
C PHE A 91 -13.98 0.90 -7.04
N ILE A 92 -13.01 0.32 -7.74
CA ILE A 92 -12.48 0.87 -8.99
C ILE A 92 -13.59 0.98 -10.03
N ARG A 93 -14.43 -0.06 -10.17
CA ARG A 93 -15.57 -0.02 -11.09
C ARG A 93 -16.54 1.13 -10.80
N LEU A 94 -16.78 1.44 -9.52
CA LEU A 94 -17.59 2.61 -9.16
C LEU A 94 -16.99 3.89 -9.74
N SER A 95 -15.71 4.17 -9.46
CA SER A 95 -15.06 5.39 -9.92
C SER A 95 -14.91 5.48 -11.44
N GLU A 96 -14.80 4.35 -12.14
CA GLU A 96 -14.77 4.29 -13.61
C GLU A 96 -16.14 4.51 -14.26
N THR A 97 -17.20 3.95 -13.67
CA THR A 97 -18.54 3.98 -14.27
C THR A 97 -19.34 5.22 -13.89
N ALA A 98 -19.04 5.83 -12.76
CA ALA A 98 -19.72 6.99 -12.22
C ALA A 98 -18.71 8.00 -11.59
N PRO A 99 -17.81 8.58 -12.40
CA PRO A 99 -16.75 9.47 -11.87
C PRO A 99 -17.30 10.76 -11.23
N GLU A 100 -18.51 11.18 -11.60
CA GLU A 100 -19.18 12.37 -11.03
C GLU A 100 -20.01 12.04 -9.78
N ASP A 101 -20.07 10.78 -9.36
CA ASP A 101 -20.78 10.38 -8.15
C ASP A 101 -20.00 10.79 -6.90
N THR A 102 -20.73 11.16 -5.86
CA THR A 102 -20.15 11.59 -4.58
C THR A 102 -19.35 10.50 -3.86
N LEU A 103 -19.50 9.24 -4.27
CA LEU A 103 -18.75 8.10 -3.71
C LEU A 103 -17.48 7.77 -4.53
N ALA A 104 -17.20 8.47 -5.63
CA ALA A 104 -16.13 8.09 -6.54
C ALA A 104 -14.75 8.30 -5.92
N ASP A 105 -14.51 9.38 -5.21
CA ASP A 105 -13.28 9.66 -4.47
C ASP A 105 -13.13 8.75 -3.25
N ASP A 106 -14.20 8.50 -2.50
CA ASP A 106 -14.24 7.50 -1.43
C ASP A 106 -13.87 6.10 -1.94
N ALA A 107 -14.37 5.73 -3.11
CA ALA A 107 -14.08 4.45 -3.73
C ALA A 107 -12.61 4.30 -4.13
N LEU A 108 -11.97 5.35 -4.67
CA LEU A 108 -10.54 5.34 -4.94
C LEU A 108 -9.71 5.18 -3.65
N LEU A 109 -10.05 5.92 -2.60
CA LEU A 109 -9.37 5.76 -1.31
C LEU A 109 -9.55 4.34 -0.75
N ALA A 110 -10.77 3.81 -0.79
CA ALA A 110 -11.08 2.47 -0.28
C ALA A 110 -10.38 1.37 -1.09
N SER A 111 -10.30 1.49 -2.42
CA SER A 111 -9.59 0.56 -3.28
C SER A 111 -8.09 0.55 -2.98
N GLY A 112 -7.47 1.73 -2.84
CA GLY A 112 -6.07 1.87 -2.45
C GLY A 112 -5.79 1.23 -1.09
N ARG A 113 -6.64 1.43 -0.11
CA ARG A 113 -6.53 0.79 1.21
C ARG A 113 -6.69 -0.72 1.15
N ALA A 114 -7.61 -1.23 0.34
CA ALA A 114 -7.77 -2.67 0.14
C ALA A 114 -6.50 -3.31 -0.45
N TYR A 115 -5.91 -2.70 -1.48
CA TYR A 115 -4.64 -3.16 -2.02
C TYR A 115 -3.48 -3.03 -1.03
N SER A 116 -3.35 -1.89 -0.33
CA SER A 116 -2.30 -1.67 0.66
C SER A 116 -2.33 -2.71 1.77
N GLY A 117 -3.53 -3.13 2.20
CA GLY A 117 -3.73 -4.19 3.19
C GLY A 117 -3.26 -5.56 2.73
N MET A 118 -3.21 -5.83 1.41
CA MET A 118 -2.72 -7.10 0.85
C MET A 118 -1.20 -7.20 0.83
N TRP A 119 -0.48 -6.10 0.91
CA TRP A 119 0.97 -6.10 1.02
C TRP A 119 1.40 -6.16 2.50
N HIS A 120 1.39 -7.36 3.09
CA HIS A 120 1.57 -7.55 4.53
C HIS A 120 2.97 -7.22 5.06
N ARG A 121 4.02 -7.44 4.26
CA ARG A 121 5.43 -7.22 4.66
C ARG A 121 6.20 -6.56 3.53
N ALA A 122 7.05 -5.58 3.86
CA ALA A 122 7.91 -4.91 2.89
C ALA A 122 8.81 -5.89 2.11
N SER A 123 9.28 -6.97 2.74
CA SER A 123 10.13 -7.99 2.11
C SER A 123 9.44 -8.81 1.00
N LEU A 124 8.10 -8.79 0.94
CA LEU A 124 7.34 -9.50 -0.10
C LEU A 124 7.28 -8.70 -1.39
N ASP A 125 6.67 -9.30 -2.43
CA ASP A 125 6.40 -8.64 -3.70
C ASP A 125 5.58 -7.35 -3.47
N PRO A 126 6.06 -6.19 -3.95
CA PRO A 126 5.39 -4.90 -3.75
C PRO A 126 4.22 -4.65 -4.71
N GLN A 127 3.80 -5.61 -5.53
CA GLN A 127 2.76 -5.44 -6.55
C GLN A 127 1.51 -4.74 -6.01
N TYR A 128 0.98 -5.21 -4.88
CA TYR A 128 -0.19 -4.60 -4.26
C TYR A 128 0.08 -3.21 -3.68
N GLY A 129 1.31 -2.95 -3.24
CA GLY A 129 1.74 -1.60 -2.86
C GLY A 129 1.70 -0.63 -4.05
N LEU A 130 2.18 -1.06 -5.22
CA LEU A 130 2.15 -0.26 -6.45
C LEU A 130 0.72 -0.01 -6.93
N LEU A 131 -0.16 -1.02 -6.86
CA LEU A 131 -1.58 -0.85 -7.18
C LEU A 131 -2.25 0.14 -6.23
N ALA A 132 -1.95 0.06 -4.92
CA ALA A 132 -2.45 1.02 -3.94
C ALA A 132 -1.97 2.45 -4.23
N GLN A 133 -0.68 2.62 -4.53
CA GLN A 133 -0.09 3.91 -4.90
C GLN A 133 -0.79 4.52 -6.12
N THR A 134 -1.11 3.70 -7.11
CA THR A 134 -1.85 4.14 -8.31
C THR A 134 -3.22 4.70 -7.95
N GLN A 135 -3.98 4.03 -7.07
CA GLN A 135 -5.32 4.50 -6.67
C GLN A 135 -5.26 5.81 -5.89
N PHE A 136 -4.32 5.95 -4.95
CA PHE A 136 -4.17 7.18 -4.18
C PHE A 136 -3.72 8.36 -5.04
N ARG A 137 -2.81 8.15 -6.01
CA ARG A 137 -2.42 9.19 -6.97
C ARG A 137 -3.55 9.56 -7.91
N LEU A 138 -4.36 8.58 -8.33
CA LEU A 138 -5.54 8.82 -9.16
C LEU A 138 -6.56 9.69 -8.42
N LEU A 139 -6.80 9.44 -7.11
CA LEU A 139 -7.63 10.30 -6.28
C LEU A 139 -7.12 11.74 -6.28
N GLN A 140 -5.84 11.95 -6.02
CA GLN A 140 -5.24 13.30 -6.01
C GLN A 140 -5.34 14.02 -7.36
N GLY A 141 -5.16 13.28 -8.47
CA GLY A 141 -5.18 13.84 -9.82
C GLY A 141 -6.58 14.14 -10.35
N VAL A 142 -7.54 13.25 -10.07
CA VAL A 142 -8.92 13.39 -10.59
C VAL A 142 -9.79 14.26 -9.67
N TYR A 143 -9.59 14.15 -8.35
CA TYR A 143 -10.38 14.86 -7.33
C TYR A 143 -9.50 15.77 -6.44
N PRO A 144 -8.80 16.75 -7.01
CA PRO A 144 -7.84 17.58 -6.24
C PRO A 144 -8.49 18.40 -5.11
N ASN A 145 -9.79 18.67 -5.20
CA ASN A 145 -10.56 19.41 -4.20
C ASN A 145 -11.29 18.51 -3.20
N SER A 146 -11.10 17.17 -3.28
CA SER A 146 -11.70 16.23 -2.33
C SER A 146 -11.10 16.41 -0.93
N PRO A 147 -11.92 16.35 0.13
CA PRO A 147 -11.42 16.32 1.51
C PRO A 147 -10.58 15.07 1.82
N LEU A 148 -10.57 14.09 0.93
CA LEU A 148 -9.82 12.84 1.08
C LEU A 148 -8.37 12.92 0.56
N VAL A 149 -7.97 14.03 -0.08
CA VAL A 149 -6.61 14.23 -0.61
C VAL A 149 -5.55 14.10 0.48
N ASP A 150 -5.78 14.70 1.66
CA ASP A 150 -4.86 14.57 2.79
C ASP A 150 -4.75 13.11 3.28
N SER A 151 -5.86 12.37 3.27
CA SER A 151 -5.86 10.95 3.60
C SER A 151 -5.06 10.13 2.59
N ALA A 152 -5.23 10.40 1.30
CA ALA A 152 -4.47 9.74 0.23
C ALA A 152 -2.97 10.07 0.34
N THR A 153 -2.61 11.32 0.65
CA THR A 153 -1.22 11.75 0.88
C THR A 153 -0.59 10.99 2.05
N ALA A 154 -1.32 10.85 3.15
CA ALA A 154 -0.84 10.09 4.31
C ALA A 154 -0.64 8.60 3.99
N GLU A 155 -1.54 8.00 3.20
CA GLU A 155 -1.37 6.61 2.76
C GLU A 155 -0.18 6.44 1.78
N LEU A 156 0.04 7.40 0.88
CA LEU A 156 1.21 7.42 -0.01
C LEU A 156 2.50 7.48 0.80
N LYS A 157 2.58 8.36 1.79
CA LYS A 157 3.75 8.45 2.67
C LYS A 157 4.04 7.12 3.41
N ARG A 158 2.99 6.42 3.87
CA ARG A 158 3.14 5.08 4.48
C ARG A 158 3.66 4.04 3.49
N LEU A 159 3.22 4.11 2.23
CA LEU A 159 3.71 3.21 1.17
C LEU A 159 5.17 3.51 0.85
N ASP A 160 5.56 4.79 0.74
CA ASP A 160 6.93 5.20 0.47
C ASP A 160 7.90 4.68 1.56
N GLU A 161 7.52 4.76 2.85
CA GLU A 161 8.28 4.14 3.94
C GLU A 161 8.43 2.62 3.78
N ARG A 162 7.40 1.95 3.28
CA ARG A 162 7.45 0.49 3.07
C ARG A 162 8.31 0.11 1.87
N PHE A 163 8.24 0.86 0.77
CA PHE A 163 9.12 0.68 -0.38
C PHE A 163 10.58 0.97 0.00
N ALA A 164 10.83 2.09 0.67
CA ALA A 164 12.14 2.46 1.18
C ALA A 164 12.71 1.36 2.10
N SER A 165 11.89 0.81 3.00
CA SER A 165 12.30 -0.29 3.87
C SER A 165 12.69 -1.54 3.09
N LYS A 166 11.95 -1.88 2.03
CA LYS A 166 12.27 -3.03 1.18
C LYS A 166 13.66 -2.92 0.56
N ASP A 167 13.95 -1.78 -0.06
CA ASP A 167 15.21 -1.57 -0.74
C ASP A 167 16.37 -1.38 0.25
N TYR A 168 16.13 -0.69 1.37
CA TYR A 168 17.09 -0.59 2.46
C TYR A 168 17.50 -1.97 3.00
N ASP A 169 16.52 -2.81 3.32
CA ASP A 169 16.79 -4.16 3.86
C ASP A 169 17.52 -5.03 2.83
N THR A 170 17.23 -4.84 1.54
CA THR A 170 17.97 -5.48 0.44
C THR A 170 19.42 -4.98 0.40
N GLY A 171 19.66 -3.68 0.50
CA GLY A 171 20.99 -3.10 0.60
C GLY A 171 21.78 -3.64 1.80
N VAL A 172 21.16 -3.69 2.97
CA VAL A 172 21.75 -4.27 4.19
C VAL A 172 22.07 -5.77 4.02
N HIS A 173 21.22 -6.52 3.31
CA HIS A 173 21.49 -7.91 2.99
C HIS A 173 22.78 -8.06 2.16
N TYR A 174 22.98 -7.20 1.15
CA TYR A 174 24.20 -7.21 0.34
C TYR A 174 25.44 -6.76 1.12
N ILE A 175 25.32 -5.83 2.08
CA ILE A 175 26.42 -5.47 3.00
C ILE A 175 26.92 -6.72 3.74
N ARG A 176 26.01 -7.50 4.32
CA ARG A 176 26.36 -8.74 5.07
C ARG A 176 27.07 -9.76 4.19
N ARG A 177 26.80 -9.77 2.89
CA ARG A 177 27.48 -10.60 1.89
C ARG A 177 28.76 -10.01 1.34
N LYS A 178 29.13 -8.80 1.76
CA LYS A 178 30.26 -8.02 1.23
C LYS A 178 30.15 -7.72 -0.27
N ALA A 179 28.95 -7.76 -0.83
CA ALA A 179 28.64 -7.37 -2.21
C ALA A 179 28.33 -5.86 -2.23
N TYR A 180 29.38 -5.05 -2.04
CA TYR A 180 29.25 -3.62 -1.77
C TYR A 180 28.67 -2.84 -2.94
N ASP A 181 28.98 -3.19 -4.19
CA ASP A 181 28.43 -2.52 -5.38
C ASP A 181 26.91 -2.64 -5.43
N SER A 182 26.40 -3.86 -5.17
CA SER A 182 24.96 -4.09 -5.09
C SER A 182 24.33 -3.36 -3.89
N ALA A 183 25.00 -3.34 -2.74
CA ALA A 183 24.53 -2.60 -1.57
C ALA A 183 24.41 -1.10 -1.86
N ILE A 184 25.43 -0.51 -2.49
CA ILE A 184 25.46 0.90 -2.87
C ILE A 184 24.29 1.22 -3.81
N LEU A 185 24.04 0.35 -4.81
CA LEU A 185 22.93 0.53 -5.75
C LEU A 185 21.58 0.66 -5.01
N TYR A 186 21.23 -0.33 -4.19
CA TYR A 186 19.97 -0.32 -3.46
C TYR A 186 19.86 0.84 -2.46
N LEU A 187 20.94 1.16 -1.75
CA LEU A 187 20.93 2.28 -0.80
C LEU A 187 20.82 3.64 -1.50
N LYS A 188 21.45 3.82 -2.67
CA LYS A 188 21.27 5.01 -3.51
C LYS A 188 19.83 5.11 -4.02
N ASP A 189 19.21 4.00 -4.40
CA ASP A 189 17.82 3.97 -4.84
C ASP A 189 16.88 4.42 -3.72
N VAL A 190 17.11 4.02 -2.45
CA VAL A 190 16.36 4.53 -1.30
C VAL A 190 16.43 6.04 -1.20
N VAL A 191 17.64 6.61 -1.25
CA VAL A 191 17.84 8.06 -1.12
C VAL A 191 17.22 8.83 -2.27
N LYS A 192 17.30 8.28 -3.49
CA LYS A 192 16.77 8.91 -4.70
C LYS A 192 15.26 8.89 -4.78
N ASN A 193 14.65 7.73 -4.52
CA ASN A 193 13.24 7.50 -4.78
C ASN A 193 12.34 7.88 -3.59
N TRP A 194 12.87 7.82 -2.37
CA TRP A 194 12.12 8.11 -1.12
C TRP A 194 12.92 9.00 -0.16
N PRO A 195 13.33 10.21 -0.60
CA PRO A 195 14.23 11.08 0.16
C PRO A 195 13.65 11.53 1.52
N GLU A 196 12.33 11.56 1.65
CA GLU A 196 11.65 11.97 2.89
C GLU A 196 11.39 10.80 3.86
N SER A 197 11.78 9.57 3.48
CA SER A 197 11.61 8.41 4.35
C SER A 197 12.67 8.37 5.46
N ASP A 198 12.30 7.80 6.60
CA ASP A 198 13.26 7.53 7.69
C ASP A 198 14.41 6.63 7.21
N ARG A 199 14.14 5.78 6.21
CA ARG A 199 15.15 4.89 5.62
C ARG A 199 16.17 5.62 4.75
N ALA A 200 15.82 6.77 4.15
CA ALA A 200 16.78 7.56 3.36
C ALA A 200 17.94 8.04 4.22
N ARG A 201 17.68 8.59 5.41
CA ARG A 201 18.73 8.97 6.36
C ARG A 201 19.61 7.77 6.73
N GLN A 202 18.99 6.63 7.06
CA GLN A 202 19.74 5.40 7.41
C GLN A 202 20.56 4.87 6.24
N ALA A 203 20.02 4.93 5.02
CA ALA A 203 20.73 4.54 3.80
C ALA A 203 21.95 5.40 3.56
N MET A 204 21.85 6.72 3.73
CA MET A 204 22.98 7.63 3.62
C MET A 204 24.09 7.31 4.64
N LEU A 205 23.72 7.02 5.90
CA LEU A 205 24.70 6.61 6.91
C LEU A 205 25.42 5.30 6.54
N ARG A 206 24.68 4.31 6.00
CA ARG A 206 25.27 3.07 5.50
C ARG A 206 26.17 3.29 4.28
N LEU A 207 25.79 4.20 3.39
CA LEU A 207 26.66 4.58 2.25
C LEU A 207 27.98 5.16 2.73
N VAL A 208 27.99 6.06 3.72
CA VAL A 208 29.22 6.60 4.32
C VAL A 208 30.09 5.49 4.90
N GLU A 209 29.49 4.54 5.64
CA GLU A 209 30.23 3.40 6.20
C GLU A 209 30.90 2.56 5.09
N ILE A 210 30.18 2.25 3.99
CA ILE A 210 30.69 1.45 2.88
C ILE A 210 31.80 2.19 2.15
N TYR A 211 31.59 3.46 1.80
CA TYR A 211 32.55 4.26 1.04
C TYR A 211 33.91 4.43 1.76
N ARG A 212 33.88 4.42 3.11
CA ARG A 212 35.09 4.51 3.95
C ARG A 212 35.79 3.17 4.17
N LEU A 213 35.30 2.08 3.64
CA LEU A 213 35.98 0.79 3.75
C LEU A 213 37.36 0.87 3.08
N PRO A 214 38.43 0.38 3.73
CA PRO A 214 39.79 0.42 3.19
C PRO A 214 39.96 -0.23 1.81
N ALA A 215 39.06 -1.20 1.50
CA ALA A 215 39.06 -1.88 0.22
C ALA A 215 38.46 -1.06 -0.93
N LEU A 216 37.56 -0.10 -0.65
CA LEU A 216 36.84 0.68 -1.67
C LEU A 216 37.44 2.08 -1.82
N ARG A 217 37.71 2.78 -0.71
CA ARG A 217 38.29 4.12 -0.66
C ARG A 217 37.56 5.15 -1.54
N TYR A 218 36.25 5.14 -1.54
CA TYR A 218 35.43 6.13 -2.25
C TYR A 218 35.30 7.41 -1.39
N THR A 219 36.41 8.11 -1.22
CA THR A 219 36.56 9.29 -0.31
C THR A 219 35.67 10.45 -0.73
N ASP A 220 35.57 10.72 -2.04
CA ASP A 220 34.78 11.83 -2.57
C ASP A 220 33.28 11.55 -2.42
N ASP A 221 32.82 10.32 -2.74
CA ASP A 221 31.45 9.89 -2.51
C ASP A 221 31.08 9.96 -1.02
N ALA A 222 31.98 9.53 -0.12
CA ALA A 222 31.77 9.62 1.32
C ALA A 222 31.61 11.07 1.79
N LYS A 223 32.42 11.98 1.23
CA LYS A 223 32.33 13.40 1.55
C LYS A 223 31.01 14.01 1.05
N GLU A 224 30.63 13.74 -0.19
CA GLU A 224 29.39 14.23 -0.78
C GLU A 224 28.16 13.83 0.06
N VAL A 225 28.07 12.53 0.42
CA VAL A 225 26.96 12.04 1.25
C VAL A 225 27.02 12.64 2.66
N CYS A 226 28.19 12.84 3.23
CA CYS A 226 28.34 13.50 4.53
C CYS A 226 27.92 14.97 4.50
N ASP A 227 28.24 15.70 3.44
CA ASP A 227 27.83 17.09 3.29
C ASP A 227 26.31 17.20 3.14
N ALA A 228 25.67 16.30 2.38
CA ALA A 228 24.23 16.21 2.29
C ALA A 228 23.57 15.86 3.64
N LEU A 229 24.12 14.88 4.39
CA LEU A 229 23.64 14.50 5.72
C LEU A 229 23.72 15.66 6.72
N ARG A 230 24.83 16.39 6.76
CA ARG A 230 24.99 17.55 7.64
C ARG A 230 24.05 18.69 7.29
N GLY A 231 23.78 18.89 5.99
CA GLY A 231 22.79 19.88 5.54
C GLY A 231 21.38 19.54 5.96
N ALA A 232 20.99 18.28 5.82
CA ALA A 232 19.63 17.82 6.17
C ALA A 232 19.43 17.59 7.67
N TYR A 233 20.48 17.17 8.40
CA TYR A 233 20.42 16.76 9.82
C TYR A 233 21.54 17.39 10.66
N PRO A 234 21.62 18.72 10.76
CA PRO A 234 22.77 19.44 11.35
C PRO A 234 23.01 19.17 12.84
N THR A 235 21.97 18.78 13.56
CA THR A 235 22.05 18.52 15.02
C THR A 235 22.04 17.03 15.38
N ASP A 236 21.99 16.14 14.39
CA ASP A 236 21.90 14.71 14.63
C ASP A 236 23.27 14.16 15.10
N ALA A 237 23.29 13.61 16.32
CA ALA A 237 24.52 13.12 16.94
C ALA A 237 25.14 11.91 16.21
N GLU A 238 24.33 11.10 15.52
CA GLU A 238 24.80 9.96 14.73
C GLU A 238 25.46 10.45 13.44
N VAL A 239 24.83 11.41 12.74
CA VAL A 239 25.38 12.06 11.56
C VAL A 239 26.70 12.76 11.89
N LEU A 240 26.73 13.54 12.97
CA LEU A 240 27.95 14.23 13.40
C LEU A 240 29.09 13.26 13.73
N ARG A 241 28.79 12.10 14.31
CA ARG A 241 29.78 11.05 14.58
C ARG A 241 30.23 10.35 13.29
N ALA A 242 29.29 9.92 12.46
CA ALA A 242 29.57 9.22 11.21
C ALA A 242 30.37 10.09 10.23
N CYS A 243 30.10 11.39 10.21
CA CYS A 243 30.71 12.34 9.28
C CYS A 243 31.88 13.14 9.88
N LYS A 244 32.44 12.75 11.03
CA LYS A 244 33.72 13.31 11.48
C LYS A 244 34.81 13.01 10.45
N SER A 245 35.55 14.04 10.06
CA SER A 245 36.71 13.88 9.15
C SER A 245 37.68 12.88 9.77
N SER A 246 38.05 11.86 9.01
CA SER A 246 39.12 10.94 9.37
C SER A 246 40.45 11.71 9.29
N PRO A 247 41.46 11.45 10.14
CA PRO A 247 42.74 12.15 10.09
C PRO A 247 43.48 12.03 8.75
N GLY A 248 43.00 11.24 7.80
CA GLY A 248 43.55 11.07 6.45
C GLY A 248 42.92 11.93 5.36
N ASP A 249 41.82 12.65 5.64
CA ASP A 249 41.10 13.46 4.63
C ASP A 249 41.74 14.85 4.36
N SER A 250 42.83 15.20 5.06
CA SER A 250 43.39 16.54 5.04
C SER A 250 44.50 16.75 3.97
N THR A 251 44.76 15.81 3.05
CA THR A 251 45.83 15.94 2.05
C THR A 251 45.36 15.78 0.61
N ALA A 252 44.40 16.60 0.20
CA ALA A 252 44.18 16.92 -1.20
C ALA A 252 43.95 18.43 -1.34
N THR A 253 44.96 19.20 -0.96
CA THR A 253 45.05 20.61 -1.34
C THR A 253 45.30 20.66 -2.83
N SER A 254 44.33 21.14 -3.58
CA SER A 254 44.36 21.54 -4.96
C SER A 254 45.65 22.31 -5.29
N THR A 255 46.57 21.67 -5.97
CA THR A 255 47.55 22.36 -6.81
C THR A 255 47.02 22.38 -8.24
N ALA A 256 46.23 23.40 -8.55
CA ALA A 256 45.93 23.75 -9.92
C ALA A 256 47.24 24.13 -10.63
N PRO A 257 47.57 23.56 -11.80
CA PRO A 257 48.74 24.00 -12.56
C PRO A 257 48.46 25.38 -13.14
N ALA A 258 49.33 26.33 -12.80
CA ALA A 258 49.39 27.66 -13.39
C ALA A 258 49.48 27.59 -14.91
N ALA A 259 48.46 28.09 -15.61
CA ALA A 259 48.46 28.27 -17.05
C ALA A 259 49.58 29.26 -17.43
N ARG A 260 50.64 28.80 -18.12
CA ARG A 260 51.57 29.66 -18.84
C ARG A 260 50.83 30.22 -20.05
N ARG A 261 50.74 31.54 -20.12
CA ARG A 261 50.43 32.25 -21.35
C ARG A 261 51.73 32.54 -22.08
N PRO A 262 51.75 32.51 -23.42
CA PRO A 262 52.84 33.00 -24.26
C PRO A 262 52.84 34.50 -24.35
#